data_0d6ed2b81e29cd0c0a4d701303f116e1
#
_entry.id   0d6ed2b81e29cd0c0a4d701303f116e1
#
_cell.length_a   1.000
_cell.length_b   1.000
_cell.length_c   1.000
_cell.angle_alpha   90.00
_cell.angle_beta   90.00
_cell.angle_gamma   90.00
#
_symmetry.space_group_name_H-M   'P 1'
#
loop_
_entity.id
_entity.type
_entity.pdbx_description
1 polymer ?
#
loop_
_entity_poly.entity_id
_entity_poly.type
_entity_poly.pdbx_seq_one_letter_code
_entity_poly.pdbx_strand_id
1 'polypeptide(L)'
;MRRADANSADANRPAGAPPQSPHALQLQRGFPRLKFAAPLEAEFREVHLAETLPQVRRNLWLAIAFVVAFSALTHLVLDEPVNQLLDVIRVALFTPILGVGLAVVYSPLYRRLYPLVSQIGAPTFGIGVTVLAVIAASHGVSLIATVVLVSIYIFFMLGMTFYPALGSSLLVFASYFISAAAVGLSASVQVIDGGVLIFTNVIGAMVCYTLERATRTNYLEERLLIEAASRDGLTGIHNRRLFDEHVDRIWPQATRDRASLGLLLIDIDHFKAYNDYYGHQAGDECLRQVAWCLSRCSRRPLDITARYGGEEFAIVLYEADRSHVEEAARRIQSEIETLGIVHAASPASSKRLTVSVGAACIVPKSGRTQYGFIQLADEALYDAKERGRNCVVIMDKEYEQLSTGSFRGGSQLPPPLDVVRGHSSFR
;
A
#
# COMPACT_ATOMS: atom_id res chain seq x y z
N MET A 1 -23.16 -8.85 24.67
CA MET A 1 -22.05 -8.93 25.61
C MET A 1 -20.68 -8.90 24.91
N ARG A 2 -20.46 -7.99 23.92
CA ARG A 2 -19.20 -7.84 23.11
C ARG A 2 -18.80 -6.39 22.84
N ARG A 3 -19.29 -5.41 23.63
CA ARG A 3 -18.87 -4.00 23.57
C ARG A 3 -17.98 -3.56 24.73
N ALA A 4 -17.69 -4.44 25.68
CA ALA A 4 -16.93 -4.11 26.89
C ALA A 4 -15.39 -4.32 26.72
N ASP A 5 -14.95 -5.16 25.77
CA ASP A 5 -13.53 -5.54 25.68
C ASP A 5 -12.65 -4.56 24.87
N ALA A 6 -13.23 -3.59 24.17
CA ALA A 6 -12.47 -2.58 23.43
C ALA A 6 -11.91 -1.46 24.32
N ASN A 7 -12.45 -1.30 25.53
CA ASN A 7 -12.05 -0.21 26.46
C ASN A 7 -10.99 -0.63 27.48
N SER A 8 -10.69 -1.92 27.62
CA SER A 8 -9.72 -2.40 28.61
C SER A 8 -8.26 -2.34 28.14
N ALA A 9 -8.01 -2.33 26.84
CA ALA A 9 -6.66 -2.23 26.28
C ALA A 9 -6.08 -0.80 26.35
N ASP A 10 -6.94 0.21 26.44
CA ASP A 10 -6.51 1.63 26.52
C ASP A 10 -6.23 2.09 27.96
N ALA A 11 -6.71 1.36 28.97
CA ALA A 11 -6.59 1.76 30.37
C ALA A 11 -5.18 1.56 30.98
N ASN A 12 -4.27 0.84 30.32
CA ASN A 12 -2.94 0.51 30.86
C ASN A 12 -1.79 1.15 30.05
N ARG A 13 -2.06 2.22 29.30
CA ARG A 13 -1.02 2.93 28.54
C ARG A 13 -0.30 3.96 29.41
N PRO A 14 1.05 4.03 29.35
CA PRO A 14 1.76 5.17 29.91
C PRO A 14 1.32 6.44 29.17
N ALA A 15 1.01 7.48 29.92
CA ALA A 15 0.63 8.78 29.37
C ALA A 15 1.73 9.28 28.41
N GLY A 16 1.44 9.34 27.10
CA GLY A 16 2.38 9.78 26.05
C GLY A 16 2.77 8.74 25.00
N ALA A 17 2.31 7.49 25.11
CA ALA A 17 2.56 6.52 24.05
C ALA A 17 1.78 6.88 22.77
N PRO A 18 2.41 6.86 21.57
CA PRO A 18 1.73 7.16 20.32
C PRO A 18 0.56 6.20 20.08
N PRO A 19 -0.52 6.64 19.41
CA PRO A 19 -1.66 5.77 19.12
C PRO A 19 -1.18 4.53 18.35
N GLN A 20 -1.66 3.35 18.76
CA GLN A 20 -1.31 2.12 18.05
C GLN A 20 -1.85 2.20 16.62
N SER A 21 -1.01 1.82 15.67
CA SER A 21 -1.39 1.72 14.27
C SER A 21 -2.64 0.84 14.11
N PRO A 22 -3.59 1.21 13.23
CA PRO A 22 -4.72 0.35 12.87
C PRO A 22 -4.27 -1.04 12.39
N HIS A 23 -3.12 -1.13 11.70
CA HIS A 23 -2.54 -2.38 11.23
C HIS A 23 -2.04 -3.24 12.40
N ALA A 24 -1.36 -2.65 13.38
CA ALA A 24 -0.92 -3.34 14.60
C ALA A 24 -2.11 -3.89 15.40
N LEU A 25 -3.13 -3.08 15.60
CA LEU A 25 -4.36 -3.50 16.28
C LEU A 25 -5.07 -4.64 15.54
N GLN A 26 -5.10 -4.59 14.20
CA GLN A 26 -5.70 -5.64 13.40
C GLN A 26 -4.90 -6.94 13.48
N LEU A 27 -3.56 -6.87 13.47
CA LEU A 27 -2.70 -8.04 13.60
C LEU A 27 -2.87 -8.71 14.97
N GLN A 28 -2.93 -7.93 16.06
CA GLN A 28 -3.16 -8.44 17.42
C GLN A 28 -4.55 -9.09 17.59
N ARG A 29 -5.60 -8.49 17.00
CA ARG A 29 -6.97 -9.03 17.04
C ARG A 29 -7.14 -10.26 16.17
N GLY A 30 -6.22 -10.51 15.23
CA GLY A 30 -6.37 -11.48 14.19
C GLY A 30 -7.48 -11.10 13.19
N PHE A 31 -7.77 -12.01 12.27
CA PHE A 31 -8.81 -11.81 11.26
C PHE A 31 -9.60 -13.12 11.07
N PRO A 32 -10.44 -13.49 12.05
CA PRO A 32 -11.30 -14.64 11.91
C PRO A 32 -12.18 -14.46 10.65
N ARG A 33 -12.41 -15.55 9.93
CA ARG A 33 -13.13 -15.55 8.64
C ARG A 33 -12.43 -14.78 7.52
N LEU A 34 -11.10 -14.63 7.56
CA LEU A 34 -10.31 -13.95 6.53
C LEU A 34 -10.88 -12.57 6.17
N LYS A 35 -11.18 -11.73 7.18
CA LYS A 35 -11.73 -10.40 6.96
C LYS A 35 -11.17 -9.42 7.98
N PHE A 36 -10.70 -8.27 7.50
CA PHE A 36 -10.28 -7.14 8.31
C PHE A 36 -11.47 -6.24 8.71
N ALA A 37 -11.22 -5.26 9.56
CA ALA A 37 -12.16 -4.17 9.81
C ALA A 37 -12.39 -3.38 8.50
N ALA A 38 -13.59 -2.79 8.34
CA ALA A 38 -14.06 -2.24 7.07
C ALA A 38 -13.06 -1.32 6.32
N PRO A 39 -12.39 -0.32 6.92
CA PRO A 39 -11.45 0.52 6.20
C PRO A 39 -10.23 -0.26 5.70
N LEU A 40 -9.64 -1.14 6.53
CA LEU A 40 -8.49 -1.96 6.16
C LEU A 40 -8.83 -3.03 5.12
N GLU A 41 -10.04 -3.57 5.16
CA GLU A 41 -10.52 -4.54 4.16
C GLU A 41 -10.62 -3.92 2.78
N ALA A 42 -11.06 -2.68 2.68
CA ALA A 42 -11.15 -1.97 1.40
C ALA A 42 -9.75 -1.71 0.82
N GLU A 43 -8.81 -1.25 1.66
CA GLU A 43 -7.42 -1.02 1.28
C GLU A 43 -6.74 -2.31 0.84
N PHE A 44 -6.86 -3.38 1.64
CA PHE A 44 -6.32 -4.70 1.28
C PHE A 44 -6.83 -5.19 -0.07
N ARG A 45 -8.13 -5.09 -0.34
CA ARG A 45 -8.71 -5.54 -1.61
C ARG A 45 -8.17 -4.77 -2.80
N GLU A 46 -7.96 -3.47 -2.65
CA GLU A 46 -7.42 -2.65 -3.71
C GLU A 46 -5.98 -3.03 -4.04
N VAL A 47 -5.14 -3.22 -3.01
CA VAL A 47 -3.74 -3.66 -3.16
C VAL A 47 -3.70 -5.06 -3.74
N HIS A 48 -4.45 -6.00 -3.18
CA HIS A 48 -4.50 -7.39 -3.65
C HIS A 48 -4.89 -7.50 -5.14
N LEU A 49 -5.90 -6.76 -5.58
CA LEU A 49 -6.29 -6.72 -7.00
C LEU A 49 -5.18 -6.15 -7.90
N ALA A 50 -4.46 -5.14 -7.44
CA ALA A 50 -3.36 -4.56 -8.20
C ALA A 50 -2.17 -5.53 -8.35
N GLU A 51 -1.81 -6.21 -7.26
CA GLU A 51 -0.70 -7.17 -7.22
C GLU A 51 -0.99 -8.47 -7.99
N THR A 52 -2.23 -8.93 -7.95
CA THR A 52 -2.61 -10.17 -8.65
C THR A 52 -2.82 -9.98 -10.16
N LEU A 53 -3.02 -8.75 -10.64
CA LEU A 53 -3.32 -8.48 -12.05
C LEU A 53 -2.31 -9.08 -13.07
N PRO A 54 -0.98 -8.97 -12.89
CA PRO A 54 -0.03 -9.58 -13.84
C PRO A 54 -0.15 -11.09 -13.89
N GLN A 55 -0.38 -11.72 -12.74
CA GLN A 55 -0.59 -13.16 -12.62
C GLN A 55 -1.89 -13.60 -13.30
N VAL A 56 -2.98 -12.89 -13.06
CA VAL A 56 -4.29 -13.18 -13.68
C VAL A 56 -4.22 -13.06 -15.19
N ARG A 57 -3.54 -12.03 -15.74
CA ARG A 57 -3.32 -11.89 -17.18
C ARG A 57 -2.61 -13.10 -17.77
N ARG A 58 -1.51 -13.51 -17.17
CA ARG A 58 -0.75 -14.69 -17.61
C ARG A 58 -1.58 -15.96 -17.53
N ASN A 59 -2.28 -16.17 -16.41
CA ASN A 59 -3.07 -17.37 -16.18
C ASN A 59 -4.28 -17.47 -17.13
N LEU A 60 -4.87 -16.33 -17.52
CA LEU A 60 -5.95 -16.33 -18.49
C LEU A 60 -5.49 -16.76 -19.88
N TRP A 61 -4.28 -16.35 -20.31
CA TRP A 61 -3.68 -16.84 -21.55
C TRP A 61 -3.37 -18.33 -21.46
N LEU A 62 -2.91 -18.83 -20.31
CA LEU A 62 -2.72 -20.27 -20.08
C LEU A 62 -4.03 -21.05 -20.17
N ALA A 63 -5.14 -20.50 -19.65
CA ALA A 63 -6.46 -21.11 -19.78
C ALA A 63 -6.90 -21.21 -21.24
N ILE A 64 -6.70 -20.17 -22.04
CA ILE A 64 -7.00 -20.19 -23.47
C ILE A 64 -6.16 -21.25 -24.17
N ALA A 65 -4.85 -21.27 -23.95
CA ALA A 65 -3.95 -22.26 -24.54
C ALA A 65 -4.36 -23.69 -24.14
N PHE A 66 -4.77 -23.91 -22.89
CA PHE A 66 -5.27 -25.20 -22.41
C PHE A 66 -6.56 -25.60 -23.11
N VAL A 67 -7.53 -24.70 -23.25
CA VAL A 67 -8.80 -24.99 -23.95
C VAL A 67 -8.54 -25.37 -25.41
N VAL A 68 -7.65 -24.67 -26.13
CA VAL A 68 -7.29 -24.97 -27.50
C VAL A 68 -6.58 -26.33 -27.61
N ALA A 69 -5.57 -26.57 -26.79
CA ALA A 69 -4.82 -27.82 -26.80
C ALA A 69 -5.70 -29.03 -26.44
N PHE A 70 -6.59 -28.85 -25.45
CA PHE A 70 -7.49 -29.91 -25.02
C PHE A 70 -8.59 -30.16 -26.06
N SER A 71 -9.07 -29.14 -26.77
CA SER A 71 -9.96 -29.31 -27.91
C SER A 71 -9.29 -30.17 -28.99
N ALA A 72 -8.06 -29.88 -29.39
CA ALA A 72 -7.34 -30.66 -30.36
C ALA A 72 -7.15 -32.13 -29.90
N LEU A 73 -6.85 -32.37 -28.61
CA LEU A 73 -6.70 -33.71 -28.07
C LEU A 73 -8.01 -34.51 -28.12
N THR A 74 -9.16 -33.90 -27.83
CA THR A 74 -10.45 -34.62 -27.86
C THR A 74 -10.84 -35.01 -29.28
N HIS A 75 -10.45 -34.28 -30.31
CA HIS A 75 -10.66 -34.66 -31.72
C HIS A 75 -9.85 -35.91 -32.14
N LEU A 76 -8.80 -36.26 -31.41
CA LEU A 76 -8.02 -37.48 -31.65
C LEU A 76 -8.63 -38.72 -30.98
N VAL A 77 -9.52 -38.54 -30.01
CA VAL A 77 -9.99 -39.63 -29.13
C VAL A 77 -11.49 -39.89 -29.25
N LEU A 78 -12.28 -38.85 -29.50
CA LEU A 78 -13.74 -38.92 -29.55
C LEU A 78 -14.25 -38.97 -31.01
N ASP A 79 -15.39 -39.61 -31.20
CA ASP A 79 -16.07 -39.65 -32.49
C ASP A 79 -16.56 -38.30 -32.94
N GLU A 80 -16.62 -38.09 -34.25
CA GLU A 80 -17.00 -36.81 -34.88
C GLU A 80 -18.33 -36.21 -34.37
N PRO A 81 -19.43 -36.95 -34.21
CA PRO A 81 -20.68 -36.37 -33.71
C PRO A 81 -20.58 -35.81 -32.29
N VAL A 82 -19.76 -36.50 -31.43
CA VAL A 82 -19.54 -36.05 -30.06
C VAL A 82 -18.69 -34.78 -30.05
N ASN A 83 -17.62 -34.74 -30.86
CA ASN A 83 -16.76 -33.56 -30.97
C ASN A 83 -17.54 -32.34 -31.45
N GLN A 84 -18.41 -32.48 -32.44
CA GLN A 84 -19.26 -31.40 -32.92
C GLN A 84 -20.13 -30.79 -31.81
N LEU A 85 -20.74 -31.64 -30.96
CA LEU A 85 -21.50 -31.19 -29.80
C LEU A 85 -20.63 -30.46 -28.77
N LEU A 86 -19.45 -31.00 -28.46
CA LEU A 86 -18.50 -30.39 -27.54
C LEU A 86 -18.00 -29.03 -28.07
N ASP A 87 -17.78 -28.89 -29.36
CA ASP A 87 -17.31 -27.65 -29.99
C ASP A 87 -18.39 -26.55 -29.96
N VAL A 88 -19.65 -26.90 -30.11
CA VAL A 88 -20.73 -25.93 -29.91
C VAL A 88 -20.67 -25.32 -28.51
N ILE A 89 -20.50 -26.16 -27.50
CA ILE A 89 -20.37 -25.67 -26.09
C ILE A 89 -19.11 -24.83 -25.92
N ARG A 90 -17.97 -25.24 -26.47
CA ARG A 90 -16.70 -24.51 -26.39
C ARG A 90 -16.81 -23.12 -27.03
N VAL A 91 -17.37 -23.04 -28.21
CA VAL A 91 -17.50 -21.76 -28.91
C VAL A 91 -18.59 -20.89 -28.27
N ALA A 92 -19.76 -21.44 -27.95
CA ALA A 92 -20.88 -20.66 -27.43
C ALA A 92 -20.67 -20.20 -25.97
N LEU A 93 -19.92 -20.96 -25.14
CA LEU A 93 -19.79 -20.67 -23.73
C LEU A 93 -18.37 -20.20 -23.36
N PHE A 94 -17.31 -20.93 -23.76
CA PHE A 94 -15.95 -20.61 -23.31
C PHE A 94 -15.38 -19.39 -23.99
N THR A 95 -15.62 -19.24 -25.30
CA THR A 95 -15.09 -18.09 -26.05
C THR A 95 -15.60 -16.74 -25.48
N PRO A 96 -16.90 -16.52 -25.23
CA PRO A 96 -17.35 -15.27 -24.64
C PRO A 96 -16.87 -15.06 -23.19
N ILE A 97 -16.82 -16.10 -22.36
CA ILE A 97 -16.33 -15.98 -20.99
C ILE A 97 -14.87 -15.55 -20.96
N LEU A 98 -14.01 -16.20 -21.75
CA LEU A 98 -12.58 -15.91 -21.85
C LEU A 98 -12.35 -14.54 -22.52
N GLY A 99 -13.14 -14.22 -23.54
CA GLY A 99 -13.10 -12.92 -24.23
C GLY A 99 -13.46 -11.75 -23.30
N VAL A 100 -14.54 -11.87 -22.51
CA VAL A 100 -14.93 -10.89 -21.49
C VAL A 100 -13.86 -10.80 -20.41
N GLY A 101 -13.33 -11.94 -19.94
CA GLY A 101 -12.23 -11.98 -18.98
C GLY A 101 -11.01 -11.19 -19.49
N LEU A 102 -10.56 -11.44 -20.73
CA LEU A 102 -9.47 -10.69 -21.36
C LEU A 102 -9.78 -9.21 -21.47
N ALA A 103 -10.95 -8.84 -21.97
CA ALA A 103 -11.34 -7.44 -22.12
C ALA A 103 -11.28 -6.70 -20.77
N VAL A 104 -11.74 -7.33 -19.69
CA VAL A 104 -11.74 -6.73 -18.36
C VAL A 104 -10.35 -6.58 -17.78
N VAL A 105 -9.46 -7.60 -17.90
CA VAL A 105 -8.11 -7.53 -17.30
C VAL A 105 -7.17 -6.56 -18.03
N TYR A 106 -7.50 -6.15 -19.24
CA TYR A 106 -6.78 -5.10 -19.99
C TYR A 106 -7.50 -3.75 -19.94
N SER A 107 -8.69 -3.66 -19.34
CA SER A 107 -9.45 -2.44 -19.16
C SER A 107 -8.95 -1.60 -17.98
N PRO A 108 -9.03 -0.25 -18.04
CA PRO A 108 -8.83 0.61 -16.88
C PRO A 108 -9.87 0.35 -15.77
N LEU A 109 -11.00 -0.28 -16.10
CA LEU A 109 -12.06 -0.64 -15.15
C LEU A 109 -11.81 -1.96 -14.41
N TYR A 110 -10.62 -2.59 -14.57
CA TYR A 110 -10.28 -3.88 -13.95
C TYR A 110 -10.67 -3.96 -12.47
N ARG A 111 -10.28 -2.99 -11.67
CA ARG A 111 -10.53 -2.98 -10.21
C ARG A 111 -12.01 -3.07 -9.85
N ARG A 112 -12.89 -2.55 -10.71
CA ARG A 112 -14.34 -2.54 -10.52
C ARG A 112 -15.02 -3.80 -11.05
N LEU A 113 -14.66 -4.22 -12.25
CA LEU A 113 -15.37 -5.25 -13.00
C LEU A 113 -14.86 -6.66 -12.71
N TYR A 114 -13.56 -6.82 -12.46
CA TYR A 114 -12.97 -8.14 -12.31
C TYR A 114 -13.58 -8.98 -11.18
N PRO A 115 -13.84 -8.45 -9.98
CA PRO A 115 -14.46 -9.22 -8.92
C PRO A 115 -15.82 -9.80 -9.33
N LEU A 116 -16.63 -9.06 -10.08
CA LEU A 116 -17.93 -9.51 -10.57
C LEU A 116 -17.76 -10.54 -11.68
N VAL A 117 -16.92 -10.23 -12.68
CA VAL A 117 -16.69 -11.10 -13.85
C VAL A 117 -16.08 -12.43 -13.43
N SER A 118 -15.14 -12.44 -12.48
CA SER A 118 -14.55 -13.67 -11.98
C SER A 118 -15.56 -14.52 -11.17
N GLN A 119 -16.40 -13.90 -10.33
CA GLN A 119 -17.40 -14.62 -9.54
C GLN A 119 -18.53 -15.25 -10.38
N ILE A 120 -18.83 -14.70 -11.55
CA ILE A 120 -19.83 -15.27 -12.48
C ILE A 120 -19.13 -16.18 -13.49
N GLY A 121 -18.04 -15.73 -14.09
CA GLY A 121 -17.34 -16.43 -15.16
C GLY A 121 -16.68 -17.73 -14.72
N ALA A 122 -16.07 -17.76 -13.53
CA ALA A 122 -15.40 -18.95 -13.04
C ALA A 122 -16.33 -20.16 -12.83
N PRO A 123 -17.43 -20.07 -12.08
CA PRO A 123 -18.36 -21.18 -11.94
C PRO A 123 -19.02 -21.53 -13.27
N THR A 124 -19.41 -20.55 -14.10
CA THR A 124 -20.04 -20.79 -15.41
C THR A 124 -19.10 -21.59 -16.34
N PHE A 125 -17.84 -21.20 -16.40
CA PHE A 125 -16.82 -21.93 -17.14
C PHE A 125 -16.62 -23.34 -16.59
N GLY A 126 -16.52 -23.49 -15.26
CA GLY A 126 -16.35 -24.79 -14.60
C GLY A 126 -17.54 -25.73 -14.81
N ILE A 127 -18.78 -25.22 -14.75
CA ILE A 127 -19.99 -25.98 -15.06
C ILE A 127 -19.96 -26.45 -16.52
N GLY A 128 -19.57 -25.60 -17.47
CA GLY A 128 -19.40 -25.98 -18.86
C GLY A 128 -18.40 -27.13 -19.06
N VAL A 129 -17.21 -27.04 -18.42
CA VAL A 129 -16.21 -28.13 -18.47
C VAL A 129 -16.77 -29.42 -17.87
N THR A 130 -17.53 -29.31 -16.77
CA THR A 130 -18.15 -30.48 -16.12
C THR A 130 -19.17 -31.17 -17.02
N VAL A 131 -20.03 -30.39 -17.67
CA VAL A 131 -21.01 -30.92 -18.64
C VAL A 131 -20.29 -31.63 -19.80
N LEU A 132 -19.23 -31.04 -20.37
CA LEU A 132 -18.43 -31.66 -21.40
C LEU A 132 -17.79 -33.01 -20.90
N ALA A 133 -17.26 -33.00 -19.68
CA ALA A 133 -16.66 -34.20 -19.09
C ALA A 133 -17.66 -35.36 -18.91
N VAL A 134 -18.88 -35.02 -18.46
CA VAL A 134 -19.96 -35.99 -18.26
C VAL A 134 -20.49 -36.52 -19.60
N ILE A 135 -20.64 -35.67 -20.63
CA ILE A 135 -21.01 -36.14 -21.97
C ILE A 135 -19.96 -37.07 -22.53
N ALA A 136 -18.68 -36.78 -22.42
CA ALA A 136 -17.60 -37.69 -22.87
C ALA A 136 -17.62 -39.02 -22.10
N ALA A 137 -17.89 -38.99 -20.79
CA ALA A 137 -18.01 -40.18 -19.95
C ALA A 137 -19.15 -41.10 -20.38
N SER A 138 -20.27 -40.58 -20.85
CA SER A 138 -21.38 -41.35 -21.39
C SER A 138 -21.02 -42.08 -22.72
N HIS A 139 -19.97 -41.63 -23.40
CA HIS A 139 -19.38 -42.26 -24.58
C HIS A 139 -18.11 -43.08 -24.25
N GLY A 140 -17.89 -43.39 -22.98
CA GLY A 140 -16.82 -44.27 -22.53
C GLY A 140 -15.46 -43.57 -22.32
N VAL A 141 -15.35 -42.27 -22.45
CA VAL A 141 -14.10 -41.52 -22.27
C VAL A 141 -14.18 -40.67 -21.01
N SER A 142 -13.39 -41.03 -19.99
CA SER A 142 -13.35 -40.23 -18.73
C SER A 142 -12.50 -38.98 -18.88
N LEU A 143 -13.13 -37.83 -18.67
CA LEU A 143 -12.48 -36.52 -18.63
C LEU A 143 -12.56 -35.86 -17.24
N ILE A 144 -12.72 -36.67 -16.18
CA ILE A 144 -12.80 -36.13 -14.80
C ILE A 144 -11.59 -35.26 -14.42
N ALA A 145 -10.41 -35.60 -14.95
CA ALA A 145 -9.19 -34.82 -14.73
C ALA A 145 -9.34 -33.37 -15.15
N THR A 146 -10.16 -33.01 -16.15
CA THR A 146 -10.41 -31.63 -16.57
C THR A 146 -11.24 -30.87 -15.54
N VAL A 147 -12.18 -31.54 -14.87
CA VAL A 147 -13.00 -30.95 -13.80
C VAL A 147 -12.10 -30.67 -12.58
N VAL A 148 -11.17 -31.61 -12.27
CA VAL A 148 -10.15 -31.40 -11.23
C VAL A 148 -9.27 -30.18 -11.55
N LEU A 149 -8.74 -30.10 -12.78
CA LEU A 149 -7.89 -28.99 -13.23
C LEU A 149 -8.61 -27.64 -13.16
N VAL A 150 -9.87 -27.60 -13.57
CA VAL A 150 -10.69 -26.38 -13.46
C VAL A 150 -10.93 -25.98 -12.01
N SER A 151 -11.18 -26.92 -11.12
CA SER A 151 -11.34 -26.63 -9.69
C SER A 151 -10.03 -26.06 -9.09
N ILE A 152 -8.89 -26.65 -9.43
CA ILE A 152 -7.57 -26.12 -9.06
C ILE A 152 -7.35 -24.72 -9.64
N TYR A 153 -7.72 -24.51 -10.89
CA TYR A 153 -7.62 -23.20 -11.54
C TYR A 153 -8.45 -22.13 -10.82
N ILE A 154 -9.67 -22.45 -10.41
CA ILE A 154 -10.56 -21.56 -9.64
C ILE A 154 -9.91 -21.18 -8.30
N PHE A 155 -9.34 -22.16 -7.57
CA PHE A 155 -8.74 -21.90 -6.27
C PHE A 155 -7.46 -21.06 -6.34
N PHE A 156 -6.62 -21.20 -7.37
CA PHE A 156 -5.24 -20.70 -7.32
C PHE A 156 -4.87 -19.70 -8.44
N MET A 157 -5.56 -19.75 -9.58
CA MET A 157 -5.08 -19.05 -10.77
C MET A 157 -5.82 -17.75 -11.07
N LEU A 158 -7.05 -17.60 -10.57
CA LEU A 158 -7.88 -16.42 -10.83
C LEU A 158 -7.67 -15.26 -9.86
N GLY A 159 -6.82 -15.39 -8.83
CA GLY A 159 -6.63 -14.34 -7.84
C GLY A 159 -7.90 -14.02 -7.03
N MET A 160 -8.82 -14.98 -6.94
CA MET A 160 -10.03 -14.86 -6.13
C MET A 160 -9.70 -15.07 -4.65
N THR A 161 -10.44 -14.40 -3.77
CA THR A 161 -10.39 -14.68 -2.33
C THR A 161 -11.11 -16.00 -2.01
N PHE A 162 -10.84 -16.56 -0.83
CA PHE A 162 -11.28 -17.89 -0.41
C PHE A 162 -12.78 -18.15 -0.60
N TYR A 163 -13.66 -17.27 -0.09
CA TYR A 163 -15.10 -17.54 -0.15
C TYR A 163 -15.69 -17.58 -1.57
N PRO A 164 -15.37 -16.63 -2.46
CA PRO A 164 -15.78 -16.72 -3.86
C PRO A 164 -15.22 -17.95 -4.59
N ALA A 165 -13.95 -18.30 -4.34
CA ALA A 165 -13.34 -19.48 -4.94
C ALA A 165 -14.01 -20.79 -4.47
N LEU A 166 -14.24 -20.91 -3.15
CA LEU A 166 -14.94 -22.05 -2.58
C LEU A 166 -16.37 -22.17 -3.13
N GLY A 167 -17.14 -21.07 -3.16
CA GLY A 167 -18.49 -21.07 -3.71
C GLY A 167 -18.54 -21.49 -5.18
N SER A 168 -17.59 -21.00 -5.98
CA SER A 168 -17.47 -21.37 -7.40
C SER A 168 -17.14 -22.86 -7.57
N SER A 169 -16.19 -23.39 -6.79
CA SER A 169 -15.81 -24.80 -6.87
C SER A 169 -16.91 -25.76 -6.38
N LEU A 170 -17.69 -25.34 -5.36
CA LEU A 170 -18.85 -26.10 -4.91
C LEU A 170 -19.99 -26.13 -5.94
N LEU A 171 -20.18 -25.06 -6.71
CA LEU A 171 -21.10 -25.06 -7.84
C LEU A 171 -20.67 -26.01 -8.94
N VAL A 172 -19.38 -26.06 -9.26
CA VAL A 172 -18.80 -27.02 -10.19
C VAL A 172 -19.01 -28.44 -9.67
N PHE A 173 -18.73 -28.71 -8.40
CA PHE A 173 -18.97 -30.00 -7.75
C PHE A 173 -20.44 -30.43 -7.83
N ALA A 174 -21.38 -29.57 -7.50
CA ALA A 174 -22.79 -29.87 -7.58
C ALA A 174 -23.26 -30.14 -9.01
N SER A 175 -22.75 -29.39 -9.99
CA SER A 175 -23.06 -29.57 -11.41
C SER A 175 -22.63 -30.94 -11.95
N TYR A 176 -21.57 -31.55 -11.40
CA TYR A 176 -21.16 -32.89 -11.76
C TYR A 176 -22.29 -33.91 -11.50
N PHE A 177 -22.84 -33.93 -10.28
CA PHE A 177 -23.88 -34.89 -9.93
C PHE A 177 -25.19 -34.65 -10.69
N ILE A 178 -25.54 -33.37 -10.90
CA ILE A 178 -26.75 -33.02 -11.66
C ILE A 178 -26.62 -33.50 -13.11
N SER A 179 -25.49 -33.26 -13.77
CA SER A 179 -25.26 -33.70 -15.15
C SER A 179 -25.07 -35.20 -15.26
N ALA A 180 -24.37 -35.82 -14.30
CA ALA A 180 -24.18 -37.29 -14.26
C ALA A 180 -25.51 -38.03 -14.11
N ALA A 181 -26.42 -37.54 -13.26
CA ALA A 181 -27.77 -38.08 -13.11
C ALA A 181 -28.62 -37.90 -14.38
N ALA A 182 -28.52 -36.74 -15.04
CA ALA A 182 -29.28 -36.46 -16.27
C ALA A 182 -28.85 -37.37 -17.45
N VAL A 183 -27.60 -37.75 -17.53
CA VAL A 183 -27.05 -38.64 -18.57
C VAL A 183 -27.17 -40.13 -18.18
N GLY A 184 -27.48 -40.45 -16.93
CA GLY A 184 -27.64 -41.80 -16.44
C GLY A 184 -26.29 -42.56 -16.24
N LEU A 185 -25.24 -41.82 -15.80
CA LEU A 185 -23.95 -42.45 -15.46
C LEU A 185 -24.12 -43.49 -14.34
N SER A 186 -23.36 -44.60 -14.40
CA SER A 186 -23.44 -45.64 -13.37
C SER A 186 -23.04 -45.11 -11.98
N ALA A 187 -23.69 -45.62 -10.94
CA ALA A 187 -23.43 -45.24 -9.55
C ALA A 187 -21.94 -45.47 -9.17
N SER A 188 -21.30 -46.48 -9.68
CA SER A 188 -19.88 -46.76 -9.43
C SER A 188 -18.95 -45.65 -9.94
N VAL A 189 -19.22 -45.14 -11.14
CA VAL A 189 -18.47 -43.97 -11.70
C VAL A 189 -18.73 -42.73 -10.87
N GLN A 190 -19.98 -42.43 -10.53
CA GLN A 190 -20.34 -41.28 -9.72
C GLN A 190 -19.67 -41.29 -8.34
N VAL A 191 -19.55 -42.44 -7.69
CA VAL A 191 -18.90 -42.60 -6.39
C VAL A 191 -17.39 -42.36 -6.49
N ILE A 192 -16.71 -42.91 -7.50
CA ILE A 192 -15.27 -42.74 -7.69
C ILE A 192 -14.96 -41.26 -8.03
N ASP A 193 -15.62 -40.72 -9.04
CA ASP A 193 -15.41 -39.34 -9.47
C ASP A 193 -15.79 -38.34 -8.37
N GLY A 194 -16.89 -38.59 -7.65
CA GLY A 194 -17.33 -37.82 -6.51
C GLY A 194 -16.28 -37.79 -5.38
N GLY A 195 -15.68 -38.96 -5.11
CA GLY A 195 -14.57 -39.07 -4.16
C GLY A 195 -13.36 -38.19 -4.58
N VAL A 196 -12.96 -38.25 -5.84
CA VAL A 196 -11.88 -37.43 -6.39
C VAL A 196 -12.20 -35.93 -6.25
N LEU A 197 -13.43 -35.54 -6.60
CA LEU A 197 -13.86 -34.14 -6.51
C LEU A 197 -13.96 -33.63 -5.07
N ILE A 198 -14.40 -34.50 -4.12
CA ILE A 198 -14.39 -34.17 -2.69
C ILE A 198 -12.96 -33.87 -2.22
N PHE A 199 -12.02 -34.80 -2.53
CA PHE A 199 -10.60 -34.60 -2.19
C PHE A 199 -10.04 -33.30 -2.80
N THR A 200 -10.34 -33.04 -4.07
CA THR A 200 -9.92 -31.82 -4.76
C THR A 200 -10.45 -30.56 -4.06
N ASN A 201 -11.74 -30.56 -3.68
CA ASN A 201 -12.34 -29.42 -2.99
C ASN A 201 -11.77 -29.22 -1.57
N VAL A 202 -11.57 -30.31 -0.81
CA VAL A 202 -11.00 -30.23 0.55
C VAL A 202 -9.57 -29.70 0.50
N ILE A 203 -8.71 -30.28 -0.35
CA ILE A 203 -7.31 -29.85 -0.49
C ILE A 203 -7.27 -28.41 -1.04
N GLY A 204 -8.03 -28.12 -2.10
CA GLY A 204 -8.09 -26.78 -2.70
C GLY A 204 -8.54 -25.72 -1.70
N ALA A 205 -9.60 -26.00 -0.93
CA ALA A 205 -10.10 -25.09 0.09
C ALA A 205 -9.07 -24.88 1.22
N MET A 206 -8.44 -25.94 1.71
CA MET A 206 -7.45 -25.85 2.79
C MET A 206 -6.22 -25.02 2.35
N VAL A 207 -5.70 -25.25 1.17
CA VAL A 207 -4.55 -24.53 0.63
C VAL A 207 -4.94 -23.07 0.33
N CYS A 208 -6.09 -22.83 -0.32
CA CYS A 208 -6.57 -21.48 -0.61
C CYS A 208 -6.76 -20.65 0.67
N TYR A 209 -7.37 -21.25 1.71
CA TYR A 209 -7.52 -20.60 3.03
C TYR A 209 -6.16 -20.24 3.63
N THR A 210 -5.21 -21.17 3.58
CA THR A 210 -3.85 -20.94 4.14
C THR A 210 -3.11 -19.85 3.37
N LEU A 211 -3.19 -19.86 2.05
CA LEU A 211 -2.57 -18.84 1.19
C LEU A 211 -3.18 -17.46 1.44
N GLU A 212 -4.52 -17.33 1.47
CA GLU A 212 -5.14 -16.03 1.75
C GLU A 212 -4.78 -15.53 3.15
N ARG A 213 -4.75 -16.42 4.15
CA ARG A 213 -4.33 -16.05 5.50
C ARG A 213 -2.89 -15.53 5.52
N ALA A 214 -1.98 -16.21 4.82
CA ALA A 214 -0.58 -15.77 4.69
C ALA A 214 -0.47 -14.41 3.98
N THR A 215 -1.18 -14.23 2.87
CA THR A 215 -1.21 -12.96 2.13
C THR A 215 -1.71 -11.81 3.01
N ARG A 216 -2.76 -12.04 3.81
CA ARG A 216 -3.30 -11.04 4.75
C ARG A 216 -2.32 -10.72 5.88
N THR A 217 -1.61 -11.73 6.40
CA THR A 217 -0.58 -11.52 7.42
C THR A 217 0.58 -10.71 6.85
N ASN A 218 1.11 -11.12 5.71
CA ASN A 218 2.22 -10.41 5.04
C ASN A 218 1.86 -8.95 4.74
N TYR A 219 0.63 -8.68 4.28
CA TYR A 219 0.15 -7.31 4.06
C TYR A 219 0.22 -6.45 5.32
N LEU A 220 -0.26 -6.97 6.47
CA LEU A 220 -0.20 -6.23 7.73
C LEU A 220 1.24 -6.02 8.21
N GLU A 221 2.09 -7.04 8.10
CA GLU A 221 3.50 -6.97 8.47
C GLU A 221 4.27 -5.98 7.61
N GLU A 222 4.05 -5.98 6.30
CA GLU A 222 4.64 -5.02 5.37
C GLU A 222 4.24 -3.57 5.73
N ARG A 223 2.94 -3.34 6.00
CA ARG A 223 2.45 -2.01 6.43
C ARG A 223 3.10 -1.56 7.73
N LEU A 224 3.26 -2.46 8.70
CA LEU A 224 3.95 -2.16 9.96
C LEU A 224 5.44 -1.85 9.76
N LEU A 225 6.11 -2.57 8.86
CA LEU A 225 7.50 -2.28 8.51
C LEU A 225 7.64 -0.90 7.86
N ILE A 226 6.74 -0.54 6.94
CA ILE A 226 6.69 0.79 6.33
C ILE A 226 6.44 1.87 7.40
N GLU A 227 5.49 1.66 8.31
CA GLU A 227 5.20 2.59 9.40
C GLU A 227 6.40 2.74 10.35
N ALA A 228 7.04 1.64 10.76
CA ALA A 228 8.23 1.66 11.60
C ALA A 228 9.40 2.38 10.91
N ALA A 229 9.59 2.10 9.62
CA ALA A 229 10.63 2.74 8.82
C ALA A 229 10.34 4.22 8.47
N SER A 230 9.14 4.73 8.77
CA SER A 230 8.73 6.12 8.52
C SER A 230 8.96 7.07 9.69
N ARG A 231 9.35 6.54 10.85
CA ARG A 231 9.60 7.34 12.04
C ARG A 231 11.10 7.45 12.34
N ASP A 232 11.49 8.55 13.00
CA ASP A 232 12.82 8.72 13.55
C ASP A 232 12.93 7.94 14.88
N GLY A 233 13.93 7.08 14.98
CA GLY A 233 14.11 6.17 16.12
C GLY A 233 14.38 6.85 17.44
N LEU A 234 14.92 8.09 17.44
CA LEU A 234 15.21 8.84 18.66
C LEU A 234 14.00 9.65 19.13
N THR A 235 13.37 10.36 18.22
CA THR A 235 12.35 11.39 18.53
C THR A 235 10.91 10.89 18.38
N GLY A 236 10.69 9.79 17.65
CA GLY A 236 9.36 9.21 17.40
C GLY A 236 8.47 10.00 16.42
N ILE A 237 8.84 11.21 15.99
CA ILE A 237 8.18 11.94 14.91
C ILE A 237 8.56 11.32 13.56
N HIS A 238 8.02 11.83 12.45
CA HIS A 238 8.37 11.32 11.13
C HIS A 238 9.84 11.58 10.80
N ASN A 239 10.42 10.71 9.98
CA ASN A 239 11.79 10.88 9.49
C ASN A 239 11.80 11.62 8.15
N ARG A 240 13.01 11.98 7.68
CA ARG A 240 13.23 12.67 6.41
C ARG A 240 12.59 11.95 5.22
N ARG A 241 12.70 10.60 5.17
CA ARG A 241 12.13 9.84 4.06
C ARG A 241 10.62 10.05 3.93
N LEU A 242 9.88 9.96 5.04
CA LEU A 242 8.44 10.19 5.00
C LEU A 242 8.10 11.66 4.71
N PHE A 243 8.93 12.61 5.13
CA PHE A 243 8.81 14.01 4.75
C PHE A 243 8.89 14.17 3.23
N ASP A 244 9.92 13.62 2.59
CA ASP A 244 10.11 13.69 1.13
C ASP A 244 8.93 13.06 0.39
N GLU A 245 8.51 11.84 0.76
CA GLU A 245 7.34 11.13 0.21
C GLU A 245 6.03 11.94 0.40
N HIS A 246 5.88 12.62 1.52
CA HIS A 246 4.70 13.44 1.80
C HIS A 246 4.65 14.68 0.91
N VAL A 247 5.76 15.39 0.76
CA VAL A 247 5.85 16.56 -0.12
C VAL A 247 5.54 16.14 -1.56
N ASP A 248 6.10 15.03 -2.04
CA ASP A 248 5.83 14.48 -3.37
C ASP A 248 4.34 14.18 -3.60
N ARG A 249 3.66 13.71 -2.58
CA ARG A 249 2.23 13.37 -2.63
C ARG A 249 1.32 14.59 -2.62
N ILE A 250 1.60 15.57 -1.75
CA ILE A 250 0.73 16.74 -1.59
C ILE A 250 0.94 17.80 -2.68
N TRP A 251 2.11 17.82 -3.32
CA TRP A 251 2.43 18.81 -4.36
C TRP A 251 1.48 18.80 -5.55
N PRO A 252 1.19 17.65 -6.21
CA PRO A 252 0.20 17.60 -7.28
C PRO A 252 -1.22 17.96 -6.80
N GLN A 253 -1.56 17.61 -5.57
CA GLN A 253 -2.85 17.96 -4.98
C GLN A 253 -2.95 19.47 -4.79
N ALA A 254 -1.98 20.10 -4.14
CA ALA A 254 -1.95 21.56 -3.93
C ALA A 254 -1.94 22.31 -5.26
N THR A 255 -1.27 21.76 -6.30
CA THR A 255 -1.30 22.36 -7.66
C THR A 255 -2.72 22.35 -8.25
N ARG A 256 -3.46 21.24 -8.12
CA ARG A 256 -4.85 21.12 -8.61
C ARG A 256 -5.80 22.02 -7.84
N ASP A 257 -5.66 22.02 -6.52
CA ASP A 257 -6.53 22.76 -5.59
C ASP A 257 -6.17 24.26 -5.54
N ARG A 258 -5.04 24.66 -6.14
CA ARG A 258 -4.43 26.00 -6.03
C ARG A 258 -4.20 26.40 -4.58
N ALA A 259 -3.91 25.40 -3.75
CA ALA A 259 -3.68 25.58 -2.33
C ALA A 259 -2.25 26.07 -2.07
N SER A 260 -2.07 26.95 -1.09
CA SER A 260 -0.76 27.35 -0.60
C SER A 260 -0.12 26.28 0.26
N LEU A 261 1.18 26.12 0.15
CA LEU A 261 1.99 25.27 1.01
C LEU A 261 2.96 26.12 1.83
N GLY A 262 3.00 25.85 3.12
CA GLY A 262 4.01 26.39 4.04
C GLY A 262 5.04 25.30 4.37
N LEU A 263 6.33 25.65 4.35
CA LEU A 263 7.41 24.79 4.83
C LEU A 263 8.23 25.58 5.85
N LEU A 264 8.44 24.98 7.01
CA LEU A 264 9.32 25.51 8.05
C LEU A 264 10.47 24.52 8.23
N LEU A 265 11.70 24.99 8.06
CA LEU A 265 12.93 24.30 8.47
C LEU A 265 13.40 24.91 9.77
N ILE A 266 13.64 24.08 10.76
CA ILE A 266 13.97 24.48 12.13
C ILE A 266 15.30 23.82 12.51
N ASP A 267 16.21 24.60 13.09
CA ASP A 267 17.50 24.12 13.55
C ASP A 267 17.75 24.59 14.99
N ILE A 268 18.26 23.70 15.83
CA ILE A 268 18.58 24.02 17.23
C ILE A 268 19.87 24.80 17.29
N ASP A 269 19.79 26.02 17.78
CA ASP A 269 20.94 26.94 17.84
C ASP A 269 22.05 26.39 18.75
N HIS A 270 23.27 26.33 18.21
CA HIS A 270 24.48 25.90 18.93
C HIS A 270 24.39 24.49 19.54
N PHE A 271 23.64 23.58 18.92
CA PHE A 271 23.41 22.24 19.46
C PHE A 271 24.70 21.43 19.65
N LYS A 272 25.69 21.62 18.78
CA LYS A 272 27.01 21.00 18.98
C LYS A 272 27.63 21.43 20.31
N ALA A 273 27.61 22.73 20.63
CA ALA A 273 28.15 23.22 21.91
C ALA A 273 27.33 22.72 23.12
N TYR A 274 26.04 22.47 22.93
CA TYR A 274 25.19 21.82 23.92
C TYR A 274 25.68 20.37 24.20
N ASN A 275 25.87 19.58 23.13
CA ASN A 275 26.37 18.20 23.26
C ASN A 275 27.79 18.15 23.87
N ASP A 276 28.67 19.04 23.45
CA ASP A 276 30.05 19.11 23.97
C ASP A 276 30.06 19.43 25.48
N TYR A 277 29.08 20.18 25.97
CA TYR A 277 28.99 20.58 27.38
C TYR A 277 28.25 19.57 28.26
N TYR A 278 27.10 19.04 27.80
CA TYR A 278 26.19 18.19 28.58
C TYR A 278 26.30 16.70 28.25
N GLY A 279 27.01 16.36 27.16
CA GLY A 279 27.09 15.00 26.64
C GLY A 279 25.93 14.64 25.72
N HIS A 280 26.16 13.62 24.87
CA HIS A 280 25.21 13.18 23.84
C HIS A 280 23.85 12.68 24.43
N GLN A 281 23.84 12.09 25.61
CA GLN A 281 22.60 11.64 26.24
C GLN A 281 21.65 12.80 26.58
N ALA A 282 22.23 13.93 27.07
CA ALA A 282 21.46 15.13 27.31
C ALA A 282 20.97 15.78 26.00
N GLY A 283 21.78 15.72 24.94
CA GLY A 283 21.38 16.13 23.60
C GLY A 283 20.25 15.30 23.04
N ASP A 284 20.26 13.99 23.22
CA ASP A 284 19.19 13.10 22.81
C ASP A 284 17.86 13.44 23.52
N GLU A 285 17.92 13.74 24.82
CA GLU A 285 16.74 14.14 25.59
C GLU A 285 16.23 15.52 25.12
N CYS A 286 17.12 16.45 24.84
CA CYS A 286 16.80 17.76 24.25
C CYS A 286 16.07 17.58 22.91
N LEU A 287 16.59 16.73 22.00
CA LEU A 287 15.93 16.43 20.72
C LEU A 287 14.54 15.82 20.89
N ARG A 288 14.32 14.94 21.88
CA ARG A 288 12.98 14.38 22.17
C ARG A 288 12.00 15.45 22.62
N GLN A 289 12.43 16.36 23.51
CA GLN A 289 11.58 17.44 24.02
C GLN A 289 11.23 18.44 22.92
N VAL A 290 12.19 18.82 22.09
CA VAL A 290 11.95 19.69 20.93
C VAL A 290 11.00 19.02 19.94
N ALA A 291 11.24 17.75 19.57
CA ALA A 291 10.36 17.01 18.69
C ALA A 291 8.93 16.88 19.21
N TRP A 292 8.77 16.63 20.50
CA TRP A 292 7.45 16.59 21.15
C TRP A 292 6.73 17.94 21.03
N CYS A 293 7.42 19.03 21.28
CA CYS A 293 6.90 20.39 21.13
C CYS A 293 6.45 20.64 19.67
N LEU A 294 7.31 20.35 18.69
CA LEU A 294 7.04 20.55 17.28
C LEU A 294 5.87 19.69 16.77
N SER A 295 5.72 18.46 17.27
CA SER A 295 4.63 17.56 16.89
C SER A 295 3.24 18.13 17.19
N ARG A 296 3.13 19.05 18.13
CA ARG A 296 1.88 19.74 18.51
C ARG A 296 1.53 20.90 17.59
N CYS A 297 2.44 21.29 16.70
CA CYS A 297 2.26 22.40 15.78
C CYS A 297 1.59 21.98 14.46
N SER A 298 1.70 20.69 14.06
CA SER A 298 1.02 20.12 12.90
C SER A 298 -0.24 19.38 13.36
N ARG A 299 -1.43 19.98 13.14
CA ARG A 299 -2.70 19.43 13.64
C ARG A 299 -3.68 19.03 12.56
N ARG A 300 -3.46 19.45 11.31
CA ARG A 300 -4.34 19.11 10.20
C ARG A 300 -3.93 17.79 9.55
N PRO A 301 -4.83 17.07 8.91
CA PRO A 301 -4.53 15.75 8.33
C PRO A 301 -3.40 15.74 7.28
N LEU A 302 -3.19 16.86 6.60
CA LEU A 302 -2.15 17.01 5.57
C LEU A 302 -0.90 17.77 6.07
N ASP A 303 -0.88 18.18 7.34
CA ASP A 303 0.33 18.74 7.96
C ASP A 303 1.25 17.57 8.40
N ILE A 304 2.56 17.80 8.36
CA ILE A 304 3.54 16.83 8.82
C ILE A 304 4.67 17.53 9.59
N THR A 305 5.13 16.86 10.66
CA THR A 305 6.35 17.22 11.38
C THR A 305 7.35 16.08 11.29
N ALA A 306 8.56 16.36 10.87
CA ALA A 306 9.62 15.38 10.67
C ALA A 306 10.96 15.85 11.24
N ARG A 307 11.81 14.91 11.63
CA ARG A 307 13.24 15.14 11.83
C ARG A 307 13.94 15.06 10.48
N TYR A 308 14.49 16.19 10.03
CA TYR A 308 15.07 16.32 8.70
C TYR A 308 16.55 15.91 8.67
N GLY A 309 17.28 16.17 9.76
CA GLY A 309 18.69 15.82 9.95
C GLY A 309 19.03 15.69 11.43
N GLY A 310 20.30 15.75 11.81
CA GLY A 310 20.77 15.61 13.19
C GLY A 310 19.98 16.44 14.21
N GLU A 311 20.11 17.76 14.15
CA GLU A 311 19.40 18.76 14.97
C GLU A 311 18.34 19.56 14.17
N GLU A 312 18.08 19.14 12.93
CA GLU A 312 17.18 19.83 12.02
C GLU A 312 15.82 19.14 11.97
N PHE A 313 14.77 19.96 11.96
CA PHE A 313 13.38 19.55 11.87
C PHE A 313 12.67 20.25 10.71
N ALA A 314 11.64 19.62 10.17
CA ALA A 314 10.82 20.19 9.11
C ALA A 314 9.33 20.08 9.46
N ILE A 315 8.57 21.12 9.13
CA ILE A 315 7.10 21.12 9.24
C ILE A 315 6.53 21.58 7.91
N VAL A 316 5.63 20.77 7.32
CA VAL A 316 4.83 21.17 6.16
C VAL A 316 3.42 21.45 6.61
N LEU A 317 2.88 22.57 6.15
CA LEU A 317 1.51 23.02 6.40
C LEU A 317 0.76 23.09 5.07
N TYR A 318 -0.39 22.43 4.99
CA TYR A 318 -1.26 22.47 3.83
C TYR A 318 -2.30 23.58 3.96
N GLU A 319 -2.64 24.26 2.84
CA GLU A 319 -3.53 25.44 2.84
C GLU A 319 -3.10 26.51 3.85
N ALA A 320 -1.79 26.76 3.93
CA ALA A 320 -1.22 27.76 4.83
C ALA A 320 -0.76 28.97 4.02
N ASP A 321 -1.39 30.11 4.25
CA ASP A 321 -0.92 31.40 3.74
C ASP A 321 0.28 31.92 4.55
N ARG A 322 0.85 33.02 4.10
CA ARG A 322 2.00 33.64 4.77
C ARG A 322 1.74 33.97 6.23
N SER A 323 0.55 34.46 6.55
CA SER A 323 0.21 34.83 7.92
C SER A 323 0.15 33.62 8.85
N HIS A 324 -0.41 32.52 8.36
CA HIS A 324 -0.47 31.26 9.09
C HIS A 324 0.92 30.65 9.30
N VAL A 325 1.79 30.69 8.27
CA VAL A 325 3.19 30.22 8.38
C VAL A 325 3.95 31.04 9.42
N GLU A 326 3.77 32.37 9.42
CA GLU A 326 4.39 33.29 10.38
C GLU A 326 3.92 33.04 11.82
N GLU A 327 2.62 32.87 12.02
CA GLU A 327 2.05 32.51 13.32
C GLU A 327 2.57 31.16 13.83
N ALA A 328 2.62 30.13 12.95
CA ALA A 328 3.17 28.84 13.29
C ALA A 328 4.65 28.93 13.70
N ALA A 329 5.46 29.67 12.95
CA ALA A 329 6.88 29.84 13.25
C ALA A 329 7.12 30.56 14.60
N ARG A 330 6.39 31.65 14.85
CA ARG A 330 6.47 32.37 16.14
C ARG A 330 6.01 31.50 17.32
N ARG A 331 4.95 30.73 17.11
CA ARG A 331 4.45 29.81 18.12
C ARG A 331 5.49 28.74 18.45
N ILE A 332 6.17 28.17 17.45
CA ILE A 332 7.25 27.19 17.65
C ILE A 332 8.36 27.79 18.54
N GLN A 333 8.85 28.99 18.22
CA GLN A 333 9.87 29.65 19.03
C GLN A 333 9.41 29.83 20.48
N SER A 334 8.21 30.36 20.69
CA SER A 334 7.65 30.58 22.01
C SER A 334 7.46 29.29 22.80
N GLU A 335 6.97 28.23 22.18
CA GLU A 335 6.80 26.94 22.85
C GLU A 335 8.14 26.30 23.22
N ILE A 336 9.17 26.41 22.37
CA ILE A 336 10.52 25.94 22.67
C ILE A 336 11.16 26.76 23.80
N GLU A 337 11.00 28.07 23.77
CA GLU A 337 11.48 28.94 24.84
C GLU A 337 10.81 28.60 26.20
N THR A 338 9.53 28.25 26.17
CA THR A 338 8.74 27.82 27.33
C THR A 338 9.23 26.48 27.93
N LEU A 339 9.87 25.60 27.13
CA LEU A 339 10.52 24.39 27.66
C LEU A 339 11.61 24.72 28.70
N GLY A 340 12.17 25.93 28.64
CA GLY A 340 13.12 26.41 29.63
C GLY A 340 14.44 25.62 29.67
N ILE A 341 14.80 24.89 28.62
CA ILE A 341 16.01 24.06 28.56
C ILE A 341 17.24 24.95 28.74
N VAL A 342 18.04 24.70 29.78
CA VAL A 342 19.25 25.47 30.07
C VAL A 342 20.35 25.08 29.08
N HIS A 343 20.97 26.08 28.46
CA HIS A 343 22.10 25.92 27.54
C HIS A 343 23.27 26.78 28.00
N ALA A 344 24.01 26.33 29.00
CA ALA A 344 25.09 27.09 29.63
C ALA A 344 26.22 27.48 28.67
N ALA A 345 26.49 26.65 27.66
CA ALA A 345 27.49 26.91 26.61
C ALA A 345 26.98 27.80 25.48
N SER A 346 25.71 28.20 25.49
CA SER A 346 25.18 29.13 24.47
C SER A 346 25.89 30.49 24.58
N PRO A 347 26.26 31.13 23.44
CA PRO A 347 26.77 32.50 23.47
C PRO A 347 25.68 33.51 23.82
N ALA A 348 24.38 33.16 23.70
CA ALA A 348 23.25 34.03 24.03
C ALA A 348 23.21 34.33 25.54
N SER A 349 22.85 35.60 25.90
CA SER A 349 22.76 36.06 27.29
C SER A 349 21.72 35.31 28.12
N SER A 350 20.65 34.81 27.49
CA SER A 350 19.56 34.06 28.13
C SER A 350 20.01 32.72 28.70
N LYS A 351 21.13 32.14 28.19
CA LYS A 351 21.60 30.80 28.53
C LYS A 351 20.51 29.72 28.39
N ARG A 352 19.57 29.92 27.48
CA ARG A 352 18.50 28.98 27.13
C ARG A 352 18.66 28.44 25.73
N LEU A 353 18.11 27.27 25.50
CA LEU A 353 18.01 26.70 24.15
C LEU A 353 17.08 27.54 23.29
N THR A 354 17.54 27.84 22.08
CA THR A 354 16.77 28.58 21.07
C THR A 354 16.81 27.84 19.75
N VAL A 355 15.94 28.23 18.83
CA VAL A 355 15.89 27.68 17.46
C VAL A 355 15.87 28.80 16.45
N SER A 356 16.52 28.58 15.33
CA SER A 356 16.38 29.37 14.12
C SER A 356 15.34 28.72 13.20
N VAL A 357 14.47 29.50 12.60
CA VAL A 357 13.41 29.00 11.71
C VAL A 357 13.49 29.71 10.36
N GLY A 358 13.73 28.94 9.31
CA GLY A 358 13.57 29.36 7.93
C GLY A 358 12.26 28.86 7.36
N ALA A 359 11.45 29.74 6.79
CA ALA A 359 10.16 29.35 6.27
C ALA A 359 9.97 29.80 4.81
N ALA A 360 9.28 28.96 4.04
CA ALA A 360 8.81 29.24 2.69
C ALA A 360 7.29 29.13 2.62
N CYS A 361 6.67 30.05 1.88
CA CYS A 361 5.22 30.00 1.61
C CYS A 361 4.99 30.22 0.11
N ILE A 362 4.47 29.21 -0.58
CA ILE A 362 4.24 29.26 -2.02
C ILE A 362 2.91 28.61 -2.42
N VAL A 363 2.39 28.98 -3.59
CA VAL A 363 1.35 28.22 -4.29
C VAL A 363 2.02 27.45 -5.42
N PRO A 364 1.98 26.10 -5.39
CA PRO A 364 2.53 25.28 -6.49
C PRO A 364 1.86 25.61 -7.81
N LYS A 365 2.66 25.85 -8.86
CA LYS A 365 2.20 26.11 -10.23
C LYS A 365 3.23 25.62 -11.24
N SER A 366 2.88 25.64 -12.52
CA SER A 366 3.81 25.27 -13.59
C SER A 366 5.11 26.09 -13.49
N GLY A 367 6.25 25.42 -13.60
CA GLY A 367 7.58 26.00 -13.48
C GLY A 367 8.15 26.03 -12.05
N ARG A 368 7.37 25.73 -11.01
CA ARG A 368 7.86 25.54 -9.65
C ARG A 368 8.07 24.06 -9.33
N THR A 369 9.10 23.76 -8.54
CA THR A 369 9.44 22.40 -8.13
C THR A 369 9.45 22.25 -6.61
N GLN A 370 9.24 21.04 -6.12
CA GLN A 370 9.39 20.70 -4.70
C GLN A 370 10.79 21.03 -4.20
N TYR A 371 11.80 20.76 -5.03
CA TYR A 371 13.19 21.08 -4.71
C TYR A 371 13.40 22.60 -4.49
N GLY A 372 12.86 23.44 -5.38
CA GLY A 372 12.90 24.90 -5.22
C GLY A 372 12.18 25.39 -3.96
N PHE A 373 11.10 24.69 -3.56
CA PHE A 373 10.38 25.01 -2.33
C PHE A 373 11.22 24.71 -1.08
N ILE A 374 11.88 23.56 -1.06
CA ILE A 374 12.78 23.17 0.04
C ILE A 374 13.98 24.11 0.09
N GLN A 375 14.58 24.43 -1.07
CA GLN A 375 15.70 25.34 -1.16
C GLN A 375 15.35 26.73 -0.64
N LEU A 376 14.17 27.25 -0.93
CA LEU A 376 13.71 28.56 -0.45
C LEU A 376 13.62 28.62 1.09
N ALA A 377 13.17 27.53 1.73
CA ALA A 377 13.14 27.44 3.18
C ALA A 377 14.55 27.29 3.78
N ASP A 378 15.46 26.57 3.10
CA ASP A 378 16.86 26.41 3.52
C ASP A 378 17.61 27.76 3.44
N GLU A 379 17.45 28.53 2.38
CA GLU A 379 17.98 29.90 2.24
C GLU A 379 17.45 30.81 3.36
N ALA A 380 16.15 30.70 3.69
CA ALA A 380 15.56 31.44 4.80
C ALA A 380 16.18 31.03 6.16
N LEU A 381 16.44 29.73 6.37
CA LEU A 381 17.07 29.24 7.59
C LEU A 381 18.52 29.71 7.71
N TYR A 382 19.25 29.70 6.60
CA TYR A 382 20.60 30.23 6.53
C TYR A 382 20.62 31.73 6.93
N ASP A 383 19.74 32.52 6.35
CA ASP A 383 19.56 33.94 6.70
C ASP A 383 19.22 34.15 8.19
N ALA A 384 18.38 33.27 8.77
CA ALA A 384 18.06 33.34 10.19
C ALA A 384 19.31 33.11 11.07
N LYS A 385 20.16 32.15 10.67
CA LYS A 385 21.43 31.87 11.36
C LYS A 385 22.43 33.04 11.23
N GLU A 386 22.50 33.70 10.07
CA GLU A 386 23.37 34.88 9.85
C GLU A 386 22.89 36.13 10.61
N ARG A 387 21.58 36.30 10.78
CA ARG A 387 21.01 37.44 11.54
C ARG A 387 21.20 37.33 13.07
N GLY A 388 21.92 36.34 13.52
CA GLY A 388 22.27 36.14 14.93
C GLY A 388 21.50 35.05 15.62
N ARG A 389 20.80 34.17 14.85
CA ARG A 389 19.99 33.06 15.37
C ARG A 389 18.75 33.50 16.17
N ASN A 390 18.07 32.54 16.78
CA ASN A 390 16.83 32.77 17.55
C ASN A 390 15.83 33.71 16.85
N CYS A 391 15.65 33.54 15.57
CA CYS A 391 14.76 34.36 14.77
C CYS A 391 14.07 33.53 13.67
N VAL A 392 13.02 34.12 13.11
CA VAL A 392 12.25 33.58 11.98
C VAL A 392 12.53 34.43 10.75
N VAL A 393 12.86 33.76 9.64
CA VAL A 393 12.93 34.40 8.32
C VAL A 393 11.94 33.68 7.40
N ILE A 394 11.15 34.44 6.65
CA ILE A 394 10.13 33.88 5.74
C ILE A 394 10.37 34.41 4.33
N MET A 395 10.48 33.51 3.38
CA MET A 395 10.58 33.79 1.96
C MET A 395 9.31 33.33 1.23
N ASP A 396 8.73 34.19 0.41
CA ASP A 396 7.52 33.94 -0.37
C ASP A 396 7.70 34.14 -1.88
N LYS A 397 8.86 34.61 -2.28
CA LYS A 397 9.19 34.83 -3.69
C LYS A 397 10.45 34.03 -4.05
N GLU A 398 10.29 33.15 -5.04
CA GLU A 398 11.42 32.64 -5.75
C GLU A 398 12.13 33.80 -6.45
N TYR A 399 13.42 33.99 -6.19
CA TYR A 399 14.21 34.86 -7.02
C TYR A 399 14.19 34.31 -8.45
N GLU A 400 13.72 35.11 -9.41
CA GLU A 400 13.68 34.78 -10.85
C GLU A 400 15.07 34.47 -11.45
N GLN A 401 16.15 34.44 -10.65
CA GLN A 401 17.53 34.36 -11.09
C GLN A 401 18.27 33.04 -10.77
N LEU A 402 17.59 31.93 -10.50
CA LEU A 402 18.26 30.63 -10.37
C LEU A 402 18.46 29.90 -11.70
N SER A 403 18.57 30.60 -12.83
CA SER A 403 18.96 30.02 -14.12
C SER A 403 20.49 29.99 -14.35
N THR A 404 21.32 30.43 -13.42
CA THR A 404 22.78 30.34 -13.54
C THR A 404 23.37 29.66 -12.30
N GLY A 405 23.80 28.41 -12.51
CA GLY A 405 24.46 27.61 -11.49
C GLY A 405 25.73 28.26 -10.94
N SER A 406 25.65 28.81 -9.74
CA SER A 406 26.80 29.03 -8.89
C SER A 406 26.46 28.61 -7.46
N PHE A 407 26.76 27.34 -7.16
CA PHE A 407 26.83 26.83 -5.81
C PHE A 407 27.90 27.62 -5.02
N ARG A 408 27.50 28.38 -4.01
CA ARG A 408 28.40 28.70 -2.90
C ARG A 408 28.26 27.57 -1.88
N GLY A 409 29.36 26.79 -1.76
CA GLY A 409 29.41 25.57 -0.98
C GLY A 409 29.19 25.76 0.51
N GLY A 410 28.32 24.93 1.06
CA GLY A 410 28.17 24.64 2.47
C GLY A 410 27.31 23.40 2.59
N SER A 411 27.96 22.24 2.86
CA SER A 411 27.43 20.89 2.96
C SER A 411 27.02 20.24 1.62
N GLN A 412 27.88 19.33 1.15
CA GLN A 412 27.59 18.40 0.05
C GLN A 412 26.48 17.46 0.49
N LEU A 413 25.26 17.68 -0.04
CA LEU A 413 24.26 16.63 -0.06
C LEU A 413 24.75 15.52 -1.02
N PRO A 414 24.77 14.25 -0.61
CA PRO A 414 25.05 13.17 -1.55
C PRO A 414 24.00 13.19 -2.67
N PRO A 415 24.42 12.89 -3.92
CA PRO A 415 23.46 12.81 -5.03
C PRO A 415 22.36 11.76 -4.73
N PRO A 416 21.16 11.94 -5.28
CA PRO A 416 20.11 10.94 -5.14
C PRO A 416 20.64 9.60 -5.65
N LEU A 417 20.44 8.55 -4.87
CA LEU A 417 20.77 7.19 -5.26
C LEU A 417 19.95 6.85 -6.51
N ASP A 418 20.62 6.74 -7.65
CA ASP A 418 20.05 6.19 -8.86
C ASP A 418 19.45 4.83 -8.52
N VAL A 419 18.13 4.72 -8.70
CA VAL A 419 17.42 3.46 -8.66
C VAL A 419 17.98 2.60 -9.80
N VAL A 420 18.93 1.74 -9.49
CA VAL A 420 19.45 0.71 -10.40
C VAL A 420 18.28 -0.18 -10.78
N ARG A 421 17.68 0.08 -11.94
CA ARG A 421 16.80 -0.89 -12.63
C ARG A 421 17.69 -2.09 -12.99
N GLY A 422 17.62 -3.12 -12.15
CA GLY A 422 18.24 -4.40 -12.43
C GLY A 422 17.61 -5.03 -13.68
N HIS A 423 18.26 -4.86 -14.81
CA HIS A 423 18.08 -5.73 -15.95
C HIS A 423 18.82 -7.05 -15.64
N SER A 424 18.08 -8.03 -15.15
CA SER A 424 18.56 -9.43 -15.18
C SER A 424 18.39 -9.97 -16.58
N SER A 425 19.45 -9.90 -17.38
CA SER A 425 19.63 -10.74 -18.55
C SER A 425 20.13 -12.12 -18.08
N PHE A 426 19.24 -13.11 -18.02
CA PHE A 426 19.66 -14.51 -18.06
C PHE A 426 19.62 -14.99 -19.50
N ARG A 427 20.80 -15.42 -19.97
CA ARG A 427 20.96 -16.33 -21.13
C ARG A 427 20.56 -17.73 -20.73
#